data_76408aabf6fe05b5d1bb1392dee1de6a
#
_entry.id   76408aabf6fe05b5d1bb1392dee1de6a
#
_cell.length_a   1.000
_cell.length_b   1.000
_cell.length_c   1.000
_cell.angle_alpha   90.00
_cell.angle_beta   90.00
_cell.angle_gamma   90.00
#
_symmetry.space_group_name_H-M   'P 1'
#
loop_
_entity.id
_entity.type
_entity.pdbx_description
1 polymer ?
#
loop_
_entity_poly.entity_id
_entity_poly.type
_entity_poly.pdbx_seq_one_letter_code
_entity_poly.pdbx_strand_id
1 'polypeptide(L)'
;MSKPNIKPIKVKQYDIKQSKYEQVGSIPVRTILLGASGSGKGILLQNMIMDIYDKCFERVYIFSPSINVDTTWKPVKEYIKERIKGKEDELPFYYDHYDEESLTQIIKSHSAVIEYQKGKKTQKKYSKFY
;
A
#
# COMPACT_ATOMS: atom_id res chain seq x y z
N MET A 1 3.52 34.37 33.33
CA MET A 1 4.19 33.20 32.72
C MET A 1 3.61 32.95 31.33
N SER A 2 4.46 32.97 30.33
CA SER A 2 4.08 32.62 28.97
C SER A 2 3.91 31.09 28.86
N LYS A 3 2.79 30.67 28.29
CA LYS A 3 2.60 29.24 28.00
C LYS A 3 3.45 28.83 26.79
N PRO A 4 4.04 27.62 26.80
CA PRO A 4 4.74 27.15 25.62
C PRO A 4 3.81 27.04 24.43
N ASN A 5 4.21 27.56 23.30
CA ASN A 5 3.44 27.49 22.06
C ASN A 5 3.93 26.27 21.25
N ILE A 6 3.14 25.22 21.28
CA ILE A 6 3.45 24.00 20.57
C ILE A 6 3.02 24.16 19.12
N LYS A 7 3.99 24.27 18.24
CA LYS A 7 3.76 24.33 16.79
C LYS A 7 4.18 23.02 16.14
N PRO A 8 3.39 22.48 15.21
CA PRO A 8 3.83 21.31 14.46
C PRO A 8 5.08 21.65 13.66
N ILE A 9 6.06 20.78 13.71
CA ILE A 9 7.26 20.89 12.90
C ILE A 9 6.89 20.49 11.48
N LYS A 10 7.11 21.38 10.51
CA LYS A 10 6.91 21.08 9.12
C LYS A 10 7.95 20.07 8.66
N VAL A 11 7.53 18.83 8.49
CA VAL A 11 8.33 17.80 7.84
C VAL A 11 7.96 17.76 6.37
N LYS A 12 8.97 17.66 5.51
CA LYS A 12 8.77 17.51 4.08
C LYS A 12 7.97 16.24 3.82
N GLN A 13 6.69 16.42 3.50
CA GLN A 13 5.81 15.29 3.15
C GLN A 13 5.94 15.01 1.67
N TYR A 14 6.09 13.72 1.35
CA TYR A 14 5.98 13.27 -0.03
C TYR A 14 4.51 13.22 -0.41
N ASP A 15 4.20 13.64 -1.64
CA ASP A 15 2.86 13.54 -2.16
C ASP A 15 2.47 12.06 -2.31
N ILE A 16 1.70 11.56 -1.36
CA ILE A 16 1.14 10.22 -1.39
C ILE A 16 -0.25 10.34 -1.98
N LYS A 17 -0.53 9.53 -3.00
CA LYS A 17 -1.84 9.51 -3.61
C LYS A 17 -2.87 9.00 -2.61
N GLN A 18 -3.94 9.75 -2.42
CA GLN A 18 -5.02 9.43 -1.51
C GLN A 18 -6.24 8.88 -2.24
N SER A 19 -7.16 8.26 -1.48
CA SER A 19 -8.44 7.83 -2.03
C SER A 19 -9.26 9.01 -2.55
N LYS A 20 -10.08 8.76 -3.55
CA LYS A 20 -11.09 9.70 -4.05
C LYS A 20 -12.23 9.93 -3.05
N TYR A 21 -12.36 9.12 -2.03
CA TYR A 21 -13.37 9.25 -0.99
C TYR A 21 -12.79 9.89 0.27
N GLU A 22 -13.39 10.95 0.75
CA GLU A 22 -12.94 11.67 1.94
C GLU A 22 -13.23 10.92 3.24
N GLN A 23 -14.20 10.01 3.22
CA GLN A 23 -14.67 9.30 4.41
C GLN A 23 -13.76 8.15 4.86
N VAL A 24 -12.78 7.79 4.05
CA VAL A 24 -11.87 6.68 4.35
C VAL A 24 -10.54 7.16 4.93
N GLY A 25 -9.81 6.26 5.57
CA GLY A 25 -8.53 6.59 6.18
C GLY A 25 -7.51 7.09 5.16
N SER A 26 -6.76 8.12 5.56
CA SER A 26 -5.68 8.66 4.75
C SER A 26 -4.47 7.72 4.75
N ILE A 27 -3.84 7.53 3.60
CA ILE A 27 -2.63 6.72 3.46
C ILE A 27 -1.43 7.54 3.98
N PRO A 28 -0.52 6.95 4.76
CA PRO A 28 -0.47 5.55 5.19
C PRO A 28 -1.47 5.21 6.29
N VAL A 29 -2.12 4.06 6.19
CA VAL A 29 -3.14 3.62 7.13
C VAL A 29 -2.96 2.15 7.50
N ARG A 30 -3.28 1.80 8.74
CA ARG A 30 -3.38 0.42 9.21
C ARG A 30 -4.84 0.16 9.55
N THR A 31 -5.40 -0.89 8.99
CA THR A 31 -6.82 -1.20 9.13
C THR A 31 -7.02 -2.63 9.57
N ILE A 32 -7.94 -2.84 10.52
CA ILE A 32 -8.35 -4.17 10.96
C ILE A 32 -9.85 -4.29 10.67
N LEU A 33 -10.24 -5.34 9.95
CA LEU A 33 -11.62 -5.66 9.66
C LEU A 33 -12.08 -6.82 10.57
N LEU A 34 -13.01 -6.54 11.48
CA LEU A 34 -13.54 -7.52 12.41
C LEU A 34 -15.01 -7.79 12.10
N GLY A 35 -15.38 -9.06 12.14
CA GLY A 35 -16.76 -9.47 11.93
C GLY A 35 -16.87 -10.99 11.83
N ALA A 36 -18.10 -11.49 12.02
CA ALA A 36 -18.37 -12.91 11.88
C ALA A 36 -18.25 -13.36 10.42
N SER A 37 -18.09 -14.67 10.21
CA SER A 37 -18.15 -15.26 8.88
C SER A 37 -19.46 -14.90 8.20
N GLY A 38 -19.40 -14.48 6.93
CA GLY A 38 -20.57 -14.04 6.17
C GLY A 38 -21.04 -12.61 6.46
N SER A 39 -20.30 -11.83 7.23
CA SER A 39 -20.65 -10.44 7.54
C SER A 39 -20.31 -9.42 6.43
N GLY A 40 -19.67 -9.88 5.36
CA GLY A 40 -19.28 -9.01 4.24
C GLY A 40 -17.85 -8.45 4.32
N LYS A 41 -17.02 -8.93 5.23
CA LYS A 41 -15.61 -8.46 5.33
C LYS A 41 -14.82 -8.64 4.04
N GLY A 42 -14.96 -9.79 3.39
CA GLY A 42 -14.27 -10.09 2.15
C GLY A 42 -14.68 -9.15 1.02
N ILE A 43 -15.97 -8.89 0.91
CA ILE A 43 -16.52 -7.96 -0.08
C ILE A 43 -16.02 -6.54 0.18
N LEU A 44 -16.00 -6.10 1.44
CA LEU A 44 -15.48 -4.80 1.81
C LEU A 44 -13.98 -4.69 1.45
N LEU A 45 -13.20 -5.72 1.75
CA LEU A 45 -11.78 -5.73 1.44
C LEU A 45 -11.53 -5.66 -0.07
N GLN A 46 -12.30 -6.38 -0.88
CA GLN A 46 -12.24 -6.28 -2.34
C GLN A 46 -12.53 -4.86 -2.81
N ASN A 47 -13.57 -4.23 -2.29
CA ASN A 47 -13.91 -2.86 -2.64
C ASN A 47 -12.84 -1.87 -2.20
N MET A 48 -12.20 -2.10 -1.06
CA MET A 48 -11.08 -1.27 -0.60
C MET A 48 -9.92 -1.32 -1.59
N ILE A 49 -9.58 -2.48 -2.10
CA ILE A 49 -8.46 -2.66 -3.03
C ILE A 49 -8.82 -2.11 -4.42
N MET A 50 -10.00 -2.46 -4.95
CA MET A 50 -10.36 -2.22 -6.35
C MET A 50 -11.01 -0.87 -6.61
N ASP A 51 -11.69 -0.27 -5.63
CA ASP A 51 -12.43 0.97 -5.79
C ASP A 51 -11.96 2.06 -4.83
N ILE A 52 -12.08 1.84 -3.53
CA ILE A 52 -11.82 2.87 -2.52
C ILE A 52 -10.39 3.41 -2.63
N TYR A 53 -9.41 2.53 -2.74
CA TYR A 53 -8.02 2.89 -2.91
C TYR A 53 -7.50 2.56 -4.32
N ASP A 54 -8.38 2.64 -5.32
CA ASP A 54 -7.99 2.41 -6.71
C ASP A 54 -6.85 3.35 -7.12
N LYS A 55 -5.84 2.78 -7.74
CA LYS A 55 -4.64 3.50 -8.20
C LYS A 55 -3.81 4.18 -7.10
N CYS A 56 -4.13 3.92 -5.83
CA CYS A 56 -3.36 4.47 -4.70
C CYS A 56 -2.09 3.65 -4.41
N PHE A 57 -2.07 2.39 -4.79
CA PHE A 57 -0.96 1.49 -4.53
C PHE A 57 -0.28 1.09 -5.83
N GLU A 58 1.04 1.11 -5.83
CA GLU A 58 1.84 0.58 -6.94
C GLU A 58 1.94 -0.94 -6.87
N ARG A 59 1.83 -1.51 -5.68
CA ARG A 59 1.91 -2.95 -5.43
C ARG A 59 0.96 -3.36 -4.32
N VAL A 60 0.41 -4.56 -4.44
CA VAL A 60 -0.45 -5.16 -3.42
C VAL A 60 0.02 -6.59 -3.17
N TYR A 61 0.23 -6.92 -1.91
CA TYR A 61 0.63 -8.26 -1.49
C TYR A 61 -0.45 -8.84 -0.58
N ILE A 62 -0.81 -10.09 -0.82
CA ILE A 62 -1.91 -10.76 -0.12
C ILE A 62 -1.40 -12.07 0.50
N PHE A 63 -1.61 -12.22 1.80
CA PHE A 63 -1.37 -13.46 2.53
C PHE A 63 -2.70 -13.99 3.01
N SER A 64 -3.17 -15.08 2.42
CA SER A 64 -4.45 -15.68 2.78
C SER A 64 -4.47 -17.17 2.48
N PRO A 65 -4.86 -18.03 3.43
CA PRO A 65 -4.98 -19.45 3.16
C PRO A 65 -6.06 -19.79 2.13
N SER A 66 -7.01 -18.90 1.89
CA SER A 66 -8.10 -19.11 0.93
C SER A 66 -7.82 -18.54 -0.46
N ILE A 67 -6.65 -17.96 -0.70
CA ILE A 67 -6.32 -17.22 -1.93
C ILE A 67 -6.49 -18.06 -3.21
N ASN A 68 -6.23 -19.34 -3.15
CA ASN A 68 -6.34 -20.25 -4.28
C ASN A 68 -7.66 -21.04 -4.32
N VAL A 69 -8.43 -21.01 -3.25
CA VAL A 69 -9.65 -21.82 -3.08
C VAL A 69 -10.90 -20.98 -3.19
N ASP A 70 -10.87 -19.78 -2.61
CA ASP A 70 -12.04 -18.89 -2.61
C ASP A 70 -12.11 -18.10 -3.91
N THR A 71 -13.20 -18.27 -4.62
CA THR A 71 -13.45 -17.58 -5.90
C THR A 71 -13.61 -16.08 -5.75
N THR A 72 -13.89 -15.57 -4.55
CA THR A 72 -13.98 -14.12 -4.29
C THR A 72 -12.66 -13.39 -4.52
N TRP A 73 -11.52 -14.08 -4.46
CA TRP A 73 -10.22 -13.49 -4.75
C TRP A 73 -9.93 -13.34 -6.25
N LYS A 74 -10.68 -14.01 -7.11
CA LYS A 74 -10.44 -13.99 -8.55
C LYS A 74 -10.48 -12.58 -9.15
N PRO A 75 -11.48 -11.75 -8.88
CA PRO A 75 -11.51 -10.38 -9.38
C PRO A 75 -10.33 -9.54 -8.88
N VAL A 76 -9.91 -9.74 -7.62
CA VAL A 76 -8.78 -9.03 -7.03
C VAL A 76 -7.48 -9.42 -7.74
N LYS A 77 -7.25 -10.70 -8.00
CA LYS A 77 -6.09 -11.18 -8.75
C LYS A 77 -6.03 -10.58 -10.16
N GLU A 78 -7.15 -10.56 -10.86
CA GLU A 78 -7.25 -9.98 -12.20
C GLU A 78 -6.99 -8.48 -12.18
N TYR A 79 -7.54 -7.77 -11.21
CA TYR A 79 -7.28 -6.34 -11.02
C TYR A 79 -5.79 -6.05 -10.81
N ILE A 80 -5.13 -6.82 -9.95
CA ILE A 80 -3.70 -6.66 -9.69
C ILE A 80 -2.88 -6.91 -10.96
N LYS A 81 -3.22 -7.93 -11.73
CA LYS A 81 -2.53 -8.22 -12.98
C LYS A 81 -2.69 -7.14 -14.04
N GLU A 82 -3.87 -6.56 -14.17
CA GLU A 82 -4.20 -5.58 -15.21
C GLU A 82 -3.81 -4.16 -14.84
N ARG A 83 -4.06 -3.76 -13.60
CA ARG A 83 -3.95 -2.37 -13.16
C ARG A 83 -2.64 -2.07 -12.47
N ILE A 84 -2.12 -3.04 -11.74
CA ILE A 84 -0.85 -2.91 -11.04
C ILE A 84 0.19 -3.64 -11.88
N LYS A 85 0.44 -3.14 -13.07
CA LYS A 85 1.54 -3.61 -13.90
C LYS A 85 2.86 -3.11 -13.32
N GLY A 86 3.26 -3.72 -12.22
CA GLY A 86 4.66 -3.69 -11.87
C GLY A 86 5.43 -4.43 -12.95
N LYS A 87 6.60 -3.93 -13.29
CA LYS A 87 7.61 -4.72 -13.98
C LYS A 87 7.65 -6.09 -13.31
N GLU A 88 7.90 -7.13 -14.09
CA GLU A 88 8.05 -8.50 -13.60
C GLU A 88 8.92 -8.50 -12.35
N ASP A 89 8.26 -8.29 -11.20
CA ASP A 89 8.93 -8.44 -9.93
C ASP A 89 9.10 -9.92 -9.68
N GLU A 90 10.28 -10.30 -9.35
CA GLU A 90 10.64 -11.65 -8.99
C GLU A 90 9.85 -12.19 -7.80
N LEU A 91 9.16 -11.33 -7.05
CA LEU A 91 8.38 -11.72 -5.88
C LEU A 91 6.91 -11.92 -6.25
N PRO A 92 6.31 -13.07 -5.88
CA PRO A 92 4.88 -13.27 -6.01
C PRO A 92 4.10 -12.22 -5.22
N PHE A 93 2.92 -11.85 -5.67
CA PHE A 93 2.08 -10.88 -4.96
C PHE A 93 1.00 -11.52 -4.09
N TYR A 94 0.81 -12.84 -4.13
CA TYR A 94 -0.11 -13.54 -3.24
C TYR A 94 0.49 -14.85 -2.74
N TYR A 95 0.15 -15.16 -1.50
CA TYR A 95 0.67 -16.32 -0.76
C TYR A 95 -0.50 -17.02 -0.08
N ASP A 96 -0.48 -18.35 -0.07
CA ASP A 96 -1.53 -19.15 0.57
C ASP A 96 -1.31 -19.36 2.08
N HIS A 97 -0.21 -18.87 2.61
CA HIS A 97 0.13 -18.91 4.03
C HIS A 97 0.95 -17.69 4.42
N TYR A 98 1.02 -17.43 5.72
CA TYR A 98 1.92 -16.40 6.23
C TYR A 98 3.37 -16.89 6.18
N ASP A 99 4.19 -16.19 5.44
CA ASP A 99 5.61 -16.46 5.29
C ASP A 99 6.40 -15.22 5.74
N GLU A 100 7.03 -15.32 6.89
CA GLU A 100 7.81 -14.24 7.48
C GLU A 100 9.00 -13.85 6.61
N GLU A 101 9.67 -14.82 6.00
CA GLU A 101 10.81 -14.55 5.10
C GLU A 101 10.39 -13.75 3.88
N SER A 102 9.29 -14.14 3.24
CA SER A 102 8.75 -13.41 2.09
C SER A 102 8.33 -12.00 2.47
N LEU A 103 7.67 -11.83 3.60
CA LEU A 103 7.28 -10.51 4.10
C LEU A 103 8.51 -9.64 4.37
N THR A 104 9.55 -10.20 4.97
CA THR A 104 10.81 -9.49 5.23
C THR A 104 11.48 -9.05 3.93
N GLN A 105 11.51 -9.91 2.91
CA GLN A 105 12.05 -9.57 1.59
C GLN A 105 11.25 -8.46 0.92
N ILE A 106 9.92 -8.50 1.00
CA ILE A 106 9.05 -7.45 0.46
C ILE A 106 9.36 -6.11 1.10
N ILE A 107 9.46 -6.08 2.43
CA ILE A 107 9.76 -4.86 3.18
C ILE A 107 11.14 -4.31 2.81
N LYS A 108 12.15 -5.16 2.71
CA LYS A 108 13.51 -4.76 2.31
C LYS A 108 13.54 -4.20 0.89
N SER A 109 12.86 -4.84 -0.06
CA SER A 109 12.78 -4.38 -1.44
C SER A 109 12.10 -3.02 -1.54
N HIS A 110 11.02 -2.80 -0.80
CA HIS A 110 10.35 -1.52 -0.75
C HIS A 110 11.21 -0.42 -0.14
N SER A 111 11.90 -0.71 0.95
CA SER A 111 12.81 0.25 1.58
C SER A 111 13.92 0.69 0.63
N ALA A 112 14.52 -0.24 -0.08
CA ALA A 112 15.55 0.05 -1.08
C ALA A 112 15.04 0.94 -2.21
N VAL A 113 13.84 0.66 -2.74
CA VAL A 113 13.21 1.47 -3.80
C VAL A 113 12.88 2.87 -3.30
N ILE A 114 12.35 3.00 -2.10
CA ILE A 114 12.05 4.30 -1.49
C ILE A 114 13.31 5.13 -1.32
N GLU A 115 14.37 4.55 -0.79
CA GLU A 115 15.66 5.23 -0.62
C GLU A 115 16.24 5.69 -1.96
N TYR A 116 16.17 4.84 -2.98
CA TYR A 116 16.63 5.18 -4.33
C TYR A 116 15.82 6.35 -4.92
N GLN A 117 14.50 6.33 -4.79
CA GLN A 117 13.64 7.41 -5.26
C GLN A 117 13.89 8.71 -4.51
N LYS A 118 14.12 8.65 -3.20
CA LYS A 118 14.50 9.81 -2.40
C LYS A 118 15.84 10.41 -2.87
N GLY A 119 16.81 9.57 -3.12
CA GLY A 119 18.11 9.97 -3.64
C GLY A 119 17.99 10.67 -4.99
N LYS A 120 17.22 10.14 -5.93
CA LYS A 120 16.95 10.75 -7.24
C LYS A 120 16.26 12.11 -7.13
N LYS A 121 15.25 12.23 -6.29
CA LYS A 121 14.55 13.50 -6.06
C LYS A 121 15.50 14.55 -5.49
N THR A 122 16.36 14.17 -4.59
CA THR A 122 17.37 15.04 -4.01
C THR A 122 18.37 15.48 -5.07
N GLN A 123 18.88 14.59 -5.90
CA GLN A 123 19.79 14.91 -7.00
C GLN A 123 19.16 15.85 -8.02
N LYS A 124 17.91 15.60 -8.43
CA LYS A 124 17.17 16.50 -9.32
C LYS A 124 16.97 17.89 -8.74
N LYS A 125 16.77 17.97 -7.44
CA LYS A 125 16.63 19.25 -6.73
C LYS A 125 17.94 20.02 -6.71
N TYR A 126 19.05 19.37 -6.50
CA TYR A 126 20.37 20.00 -6.53
C TYR A 126 20.83 20.35 -7.94
N SER A 127 20.49 19.56 -8.94
CA SER A 127 20.83 19.84 -10.32
C SER A 127 20.09 21.05 -10.93
N LYS A 128 18.98 21.47 -10.33
CA LYS A 128 18.26 22.68 -10.73
C LYS A 128 18.87 23.98 -10.23
N PHE A 129 19.81 23.92 -9.30
CA PHE A 129 20.47 25.06 -8.73
C PHE A 129 21.87 25.33 -9.36
N TYR A 130 22.26 24.49 -10.26
CA TYR A 130 23.46 24.61 -11.04
C TYR A 130 23.11 24.69 -12.52
#